data_cd05ddb0c8fd4a03bf9ff94d3c619e9c
#
_entry.id   cd05ddb0c8fd4a03bf9ff94d3c619e9c
#
_cell.length_a   1.000
_cell.length_b   1.000
_cell.length_c   1.000
_cell.angle_alpha   90.00
_cell.angle_beta   90.00
_cell.angle_gamma   90.00
#
_symmetry.space_group_name_H-M   'P 1'
#
loop_
_entity.id
_entity.type
_entity.pdbx_description
1 polymer ?
#
loop_
_entity_poly.entity_id
_entity_poly.type
_entity_poly.pdbx_seq_one_letter_code
_entity_poly.pdbx_strand_id
1 'polypeptide(L)'
;MLKTRTAPWRNLFAMMALATGLSAGPAAAAEFVMKFGTATINETQHQFIKMYKEALEKATNGRIEVQIYPASQLGPIPREIEGVQLGSIQGYIGPVDFYVGLDPRYGVFSAPMLFRDDANVAATIHDPAIQAIILGMAAPKRMVGIATLTLGTAAYAAKSAMLRLDDFKGKKLRINGTALERAKMSRLGATGIAMPLSEVAPGLSQGTIDGTISGLSVFVGFKMNNLVRTITVTNDTFLVSLAVVSQAWLDKLPPDLRKAVIDVGQEVQPKAQAWEVDFTKQLADDWVKLGGQVHMLPADDLARMKTLLESVGDEVTKDQPAVHELLLKVREAAKRH
;
A
#
# COMPACT_ATOMS: atom_id res chain seq x y z
N MET A 1 -85.73 37.47 -20.34
CA MET A 1 -86.09 38.14 -19.08
C MET A 1 -84.86 38.15 -18.16
N LEU A 2 -84.52 39.34 -17.88
CA LEU A 2 -83.94 39.89 -16.59
C LEU A 2 -82.65 39.25 -16.11
N LYS A 3 -81.69 40.01 -16.03
CA LYS A 3 -81.12 41.18 -15.29
C LYS A 3 -79.89 40.74 -14.54
N THR A 4 -78.74 41.24 -14.93
CA THR A 4 -77.92 42.31 -14.28
C THR A 4 -77.48 42.05 -12.83
N ARG A 5 -76.15 42.06 -12.53
CA ARG A 5 -75.43 43.14 -11.83
C ARG A 5 -74.03 42.69 -11.45
N THR A 6 -73.05 43.33 -12.00
CA THR A 6 -72.13 44.31 -11.40
C THR A 6 -71.05 43.73 -10.48
N ALA A 7 -69.90 43.99 -10.98
CA ALA A 7 -68.55 44.15 -10.39
C ALA A 7 -68.51 44.93 -9.02
N PRO A 8 -67.39 45.27 -8.50
CA PRO A 8 -65.96 44.86 -8.50
C PRO A 8 -65.40 44.69 -7.09
N TRP A 9 -64.19 44.24 -6.88
CA TRP A 9 -63.33 44.82 -5.85
C TRP A 9 -61.86 44.40 -6.08
N ARG A 10 -61.07 45.41 -6.42
CA ARG A 10 -59.61 45.52 -6.35
C ARG A 10 -59.16 45.19 -4.93
N ASN A 11 -58.12 44.35 -4.80
CA ASN A 11 -57.09 44.63 -3.83
C ASN A 11 -55.75 44.12 -4.37
N LEU A 12 -54.87 45.05 -4.67
CA LEU A 12 -53.45 44.92 -4.83
C LEU A 12 -52.86 44.38 -3.50
N PHE A 13 -52.18 43.28 -3.55
CA PHE A 13 -51.07 43.01 -2.66
C PHE A 13 -49.85 42.61 -3.50
N ALA A 14 -49.01 43.62 -3.70
CA ALA A 14 -47.64 43.42 -4.18
C ALA A 14 -46.86 42.68 -3.07
N MET A 15 -46.62 41.39 -3.23
CA MET A 15 -45.71 40.62 -2.40
C MET A 15 -44.36 40.56 -3.14
N MET A 16 -43.47 41.46 -2.75
CA MET A 16 -42.09 41.55 -3.20
C MET A 16 -41.33 40.35 -2.59
N ALA A 17 -41.29 39.23 -3.36
CA ALA A 17 -40.45 38.08 -2.98
C ALA A 17 -39.01 38.45 -3.22
N LEU A 18 -38.29 38.71 -2.13
CA LEU A 18 -36.84 38.87 -2.12
C LEU A 18 -36.25 37.48 -2.39
N ALA A 19 -36.01 37.17 -3.67
CA ALA A 19 -35.26 36.01 -4.09
C ALA A 19 -33.77 36.26 -3.77
N THR A 20 -33.34 35.89 -2.56
CA THR A 20 -31.92 35.68 -2.26
C THR A 20 -31.45 34.48 -3.06
N GLY A 21 -31.03 34.75 -4.30
CA GLY A 21 -30.31 33.77 -5.11
C GLY A 21 -29.01 33.44 -4.42
N LEU A 22 -28.96 32.29 -3.73
CA LEU A 22 -27.68 31.63 -3.51
C LEU A 22 -27.14 31.28 -4.90
N SER A 23 -26.30 32.12 -5.45
CA SER A 23 -25.44 31.79 -6.57
C SER A 23 -24.45 30.72 -6.06
N ALA A 24 -24.84 29.44 -6.14
CA ALA A 24 -23.86 28.37 -6.21
C ALA A 24 -23.04 28.66 -7.47
N GLY A 25 -21.89 29.31 -7.33
CA GLY A 25 -20.96 29.47 -8.42
C GLY A 25 -20.70 28.09 -9.05
N PRO A 26 -20.50 27.98 -10.37
CA PRO A 26 -20.11 26.72 -10.98
C PRO A 26 -18.90 26.21 -10.24
N ALA A 27 -18.96 24.99 -9.71
CA ALA A 27 -17.78 24.31 -9.21
C ALA A 27 -16.79 24.32 -10.36
N ALA A 28 -15.72 25.11 -10.24
CA ALA A 28 -14.69 25.18 -11.26
C ALA A 28 -14.13 23.75 -11.41
N ALA A 29 -14.13 23.23 -12.64
CA ALA A 29 -13.49 21.95 -12.93
C ALA A 29 -12.02 22.02 -12.48
N ALA A 30 -11.51 20.96 -11.89
CA ALA A 30 -10.14 20.91 -11.45
C ALA A 30 -9.17 21.18 -12.63
N GLU A 31 -8.16 21.97 -12.40
CA GLU A 31 -7.14 22.30 -13.41
C GLU A 31 -6.31 21.06 -13.76
N PHE A 32 -6.08 20.17 -12.78
CA PHE A 32 -5.27 18.98 -12.92
C PHE A 32 -5.98 17.78 -12.30
N VAL A 33 -5.85 16.62 -12.96
CA VAL A 33 -6.35 15.34 -12.45
C VAL A 33 -5.15 14.47 -12.07
N MET A 34 -5.22 13.88 -10.88
CA MET A 34 -4.24 12.93 -10.37
C MET A 34 -4.87 11.54 -10.23
N LYS A 35 -4.56 10.63 -11.15
CA LYS A 35 -4.89 9.22 -10.98
C LYS A 35 -3.92 8.62 -9.97
N PHE A 36 -4.42 8.10 -8.85
CA PHE A 36 -3.60 7.48 -7.82
C PHE A 36 -4.01 6.02 -7.64
N GLY A 37 -3.11 5.10 -7.98
CA GLY A 37 -3.34 3.66 -7.98
C GLY A 37 -2.76 2.94 -6.76
N THR A 38 -3.34 1.79 -6.45
CA THR A 38 -2.78 0.77 -5.57
C THR A 38 -3.33 -0.60 -5.94
N ALA A 39 -2.54 -1.65 -5.71
CA ALA A 39 -2.98 -3.02 -5.96
C ALA A 39 -3.96 -3.56 -4.91
N THR A 40 -4.15 -2.86 -3.80
CA THR A 40 -4.92 -3.31 -2.63
C THR A 40 -6.22 -2.53 -2.46
N ILE A 41 -7.09 -3.00 -1.58
CA ILE A 41 -8.37 -2.37 -1.26
C ILE A 41 -8.70 -2.54 0.23
N ASN A 42 -9.30 -1.51 0.84
CA ASN A 42 -9.76 -1.52 2.23
C ASN A 42 -8.66 -1.86 3.26
N GLU A 43 -7.44 -1.38 3.00
CA GLU A 43 -6.28 -1.53 3.87
C GLU A 43 -5.42 -0.25 3.84
N THR A 44 -4.26 -0.27 4.46
CA THR A 44 -3.44 0.90 4.76
C THR A 44 -3.04 1.73 3.53
N GLN A 45 -2.68 1.11 2.41
CA GLN A 45 -2.32 1.84 1.18
C GLN A 45 -3.53 2.57 0.60
N HIS A 46 -4.68 1.89 0.55
CA HIS A 46 -5.93 2.49 0.10
C HIS A 46 -6.39 3.62 1.04
N GLN A 47 -6.22 3.45 2.35
CA GLN A 47 -6.55 4.49 3.34
C GLN A 47 -5.62 5.70 3.22
N PHE A 48 -4.31 5.48 2.98
CA PHE A 48 -3.39 6.56 2.69
C PHE A 48 -3.86 7.40 1.50
N ILE A 49 -4.26 6.77 0.39
CA ILE A 49 -4.73 7.52 -0.79
C ILE A 49 -5.99 8.33 -0.47
N LYS A 50 -6.93 7.79 0.34
CA LYS A 50 -8.13 8.54 0.77
C LYS A 50 -7.77 9.78 1.58
N MET A 51 -6.91 9.63 2.59
CA MET A 51 -6.44 10.76 3.40
C MET A 51 -5.66 11.78 2.56
N TYR A 52 -4.82 11.28 1.64
CA TYR A 52 -4.06 12.11 0.72
C TYR A 52 -4.98 12.92 -0.21
N LYS A 53 -6.02 12.28 -0.77
CA LYS A 53 -7.04 12.96 -1.58
C LYS A 53 -7.66 14.12 -0.83
N GLU A 54 -8.22 13.85 0.34
CA GLU A 54 -8.89 14.87 1.16
C GLU A 54 -7.95 16.04 1.49
N ALA A 55 -6.71 15.74 1.87
CA ALA A 55 -5.72 16.75 2.24
C ALA A 55 -5.25 17.56 1.02
N LEU A 56 -4.95 16.91 -0.11
CA LEU A 56 -4.45 17.57 -1.32
C LEU A 56 -5.51 18.43 -1.99
N GLU A 57 -6.72 17.93 -2.12
CA GLU A 57 -7.83 18.71 -2.69
C GLU A 57 -8.13 19.94 -1.85
N LYS A 58 -8.06 19.82 -0.52
CA LYS A 58 -8.18 20.96 0.39
C LYS A 58 -7.00 21.94 0.26
N ALA A 59 -5.77 21.45 0.26
CA ALA A 59 -4.55 22.28 0.20
C ALA A 59 -4.44 23.05 -1.13
N THR A 60 -5.03 22.53 -2.19
CA THR A 60 -5.00 23.12 -3.52
C THR A 60 -6.29 23.88 -3.88
N ASN A 61 -7.24 24.02 -2.92
CA ASN A 61 -8.57 24.62 -3.15
C ASN A 61 -9.31 23.97 -4.35
N GLY A 62 -9.17 22.64 -4.52
CA GLY A 62 -9.78 21.88 -5.59
C GLY A 62 -9.11 22.02 -6.96
N ARG A 63 -7.97 22.72 -7.08
CA ARG A 63 -7.22 22.83 -8.34
C ARG A 63 -6.64 21.50 -8.82
N ILE A 64 -6.36 20.56 -7.90
CA ILE A 64 -6.02 19.16 -8.20
C ILE A 64 -7.16 18.28 -7.72
N GLU A 65 -7.74 17.48 -8.62
CA GLU A 65 -8.66 16.39 -8.30
C GLU A 65 -7.90 15.07 -8.20
N VAL A 66 -8.04 14.34 -7.09
CA VAL A 66 -7.45 13.00 -6.92
C VAL A 66 -8.48 11.92 -7.21
N GLN A 67 -8.23 11.12 -8.22
CA GLN A 67 -9.04 9.95 -8.58
C GLN A 67 -8.37 8.68 -8.05
N ILE A 68 -9.06 7.95 -7.18
CA ILE A 68 -8.54 6.76 -6.49
C ILE A 68 -8.84 5.51 -7.32
N TYR A 69 -7.80 4.69 -7.57
CA TYR A 69 -7.89 3.45 -8.34
C TYR A 69 -7.33 2.27 -7.50
N PRO A 70 -8.14 1.65 -6.63
CA PRO A 70 -7.72 0.50 -5.81
C PRO A 70 -7.79 -0.81 -6.59
N ALA A 71 -7.30 -1.90 -5.99
CA ALA A 71 -7.42 -3.27 -6.48
C ALA A 71 -6.91 -3.46 -7.93
N SER A 72 -5.77 -2.82 -8.25
CA SER A 72 -5.12 -2.90 -9.57
C SER A 72 -6.01 -2.46 -10.75
N GLN A 73 -6.92 -1.50 -10.54
CA GLN A 73 -7.81 -1.01 -11.61
C GLN A 73 -7.06 -0.33 -12.78
N LEU A 74 -5.85 0.17 -12.54
CA LEU A 74 -4.98 0.74 -13.59
C LEU A 74 -4.02 -0.28 -14.21
N GLY A 75 -4.08 -1.54 -13.75
CA GLY A 75 -3.25 -2.64 -14.21
C GLY A 75 -2.47 -3.32 -13.08
N PRO A 76 -1.74 -4.41 -13.38
CA PRO A 76 -0.87 -5.06 -12.41
C PRO A 76 0.27 -4.12 -11.97
N ILE A 77 0.79 -4.33 -10.75
CA ILE A 77 1.78 -3.46 -10.09
C ILE A 77 2.91 -2.97 -11.02
N PRO A 78 3.59 -3.83 -11.82
CA PRO A 78 4.66 -3.35 -12.68
C PRO A 78 4.17 -2.32 -13.72
N ARG A 79 2.94 -2.47 -14.23
CA ARG A 79 2.34 -1.52 -15.17
C ARG A 79 1.98 -0.21 -14.52
N GLU A 80 1.50 -0.23 -13.27
CA GLU A 80 1.21 1.00 -12.53
C GLU A 80 2.50 1.79 -12.28
N ILE A 81 3.58 1.12 -11.86
CA ILE A 81 4.91 1.75 -11.66
C ILE A 81 5.45 2.33 -12.98
N GLU A 82 5.39 1.58 -14.09
CA GLU A 82 5.77 2.06 -15.42
C GLU A 82 4.93 3.29 -15.83
N GLY A 83 3.62 3.23 -15.57
CA GLY A 83 2.70 4.35 -15.82
C GLY A 83 3.09 5.62 -15.07
N VAL A 84 3.57 5.51 -13.81
CA VAL A 84 4.09 6.65 -13.04
C VAL A 84 5.37 7.18 -13.65
N GLN A 85 6.31 6.33 -14.08
CA GLN A 85 7.55 6.76 -14.75
C GLN A 85 7.28 7.53 -16.05
N LEU A 86 6.26 7.09 -16.81
CA LEU A 86 5.87 7.69 -18.09
C LEU A 86 4.91 8.88 -17.95
N GLY A 87 4.29 9.08 -16.77
CA GLY A 87 3.35 10.16 -16.50
C GLY A 87 1.92 9.89 -16.96
N SER A 88 1.57 8.69 -17.37
CA SER A 88 0.20 8.27 -17.68
C SER A 88 -0.62 7.96 -16.43
N ILE A 89 0.05 7.63 -15.32
CA ILE A 89 -0.46 7.54 -13.96
C ILE A 89 0.31 8.57 -13.14
N GLN A 90 -0.40 9.34 -12.28
CA GLN A 90 0.20 10.44 -11.56
C GLN A 90 0.77 10.04 -10.21
N GLY A 91 0.17 9.04 -9.54
CA GLY A 91 0.65 8.49 -8.28
C GLY A 91 0.37 7.00 -8.14
N TYR A 92 1.21 6.34 -7.38
CA TYR A 92 1.06 4.93 -7.02
C TYR A 92 1.63 4.69 -5.62
N ILE A 93 1.00 3.81 -4.85
CA ILE A 93 1.56 3.29 -3.60
C ILE A 93 1.52 1.76 -3.62
N GLY A 94 2.63 1.14 -3.26
CA GLY A 94 2.76 -0.31 -3.20
C GLY A 94 4.05 -0.79 -2.56
N PRO A 95 4.21 -2.13 -2.40
CA PRO A 95 5.38 -2.71 -1.76
C PRO A 95 6.67 -2.33 -2.48
N VAL A 96 7.70 -1.97 -1.72
CA VAL A 96 9.03 -1.60 -2.24
C VAL A 96 9.67 -2.71 -3.06
N ASP A 97 9.30 -3.97 -2.81
CA ASP A 97 9.80 -5.15 -3.51
C ASP A 97 9.62 -5.10 -5.02
N PHE A 98 8.55 -4.44 -5.49
CA PHE A 98 8.28 -4.30 -6.92
C PHE A 98 9.14 -3.23 -7.62
N TYR A 99 9.91 -2.46 -6.86
CA TYR A 99 10.84 -1.46 -7.40
C TYR A 99 12.27 -2.01 -7.58
N VAL A 100 12.54 -3.29 -7.23
CA VAL A 100 13.89 -3.88 -7.33
C VAL A 100 14.44 -3.91 -8.76
N GLY A 101 13.57 -3.97 -9.77
CA GLY A 101 13.97 -3.85 -11.17
C GLY A 101 14.45 -2.45 -11.54
N LEU A 102 14.11 -1.43 -10.76
CA LEU A 102 14.54 -0.05 -10.93
C LEU A 102 15.78 0.26 -10.10
N ASP A 103 15.81 -0.23 -8.86
CA ASP A 103 16.95 -0.13 -7.96
C ASP A 103 16.98 -1.37 -7.02
N PRO A 104 17.98 -2.26 -7.17
CA PRO A 104 18.06 -3.48 -6.36
C PRO A 104 18.07 -3.24 -4.84
N ARG A 105 18.46 -2.04 -4.38
CA ARG A 105 18.49 -1.67 -2.96
C ARG A 105 17.12 -1.73 -2.30
N TYR A 106 16.02 -1.55 -3.04
CA TYR A 106 14.67 -1.73 -2.49
C TYR A 106 14.43 -3.14 -1.93
N GLY A 107 15.12 -4.15 -2.46
CA GLY A 107 15.01 -5.52 -1.98
C GLY A 107 15.48 -5.74 -0.54
N VAL A 108 16.29 -4.83 0.02
CA VAL A 108 16.80 -4.95 1.41
C VAL A 108 15.68 -5.10 2.43
N PHE A 109 14.56 -4.44 2.23
CA PHE A 109 13.43 -4.46 3.16
C PHE A 109 12.70 -5.81 3.21
N SER A 110 12.98 -6.72 2.26
CA SER A 110 12.52 -8.12 2.28
C SER A 110 13.46 -9.07 3.01
N ALA A 111 14.55 -8.57 3.60
CA ALA A 111 15.48 -9.42 4.35
C ALA A 111 14.74 -10.04 5.55
N PRO A 112 14.75 -11.37 5.68
CA PRO A 112 14.12 -12.00 6.83
C PRO A 112 14.90 -11.69 8.10
N MET A 113 14.22 -11.63 9.24
CA MET A 113 14.77 -11.33 10.56
C MET A 113 15.45 -9.95 10.67
N LEU A 114 15.14 -9.02 9.75
CA LEU A 114 15.68 -7.66 9.77
C LEU A 114 15.06 -6.82 10.88
N PHE A 115 13.77 -6.98 11.11
CA PHE A 115 12.99 -6.24 12.11
C PHE A 115 12.45 -7.17 13.19
N ARG A 116 12.21 -6.62 14.40
CA ARG A 116 11.71 -7.39 15.54
C ARG A 116 10.19 -7.48 15.57
N ASP A 117 9.51 -6.36 15.27
CA ASP A 117 8.08 -6.18 15.39
C ASP A 117 7.60 -4.97 14.55
N ASP A 118 6.30 -4.75 14.49
CA ASP A 118 5.68 -3.66 13.71
C ASP A 118 6.13 -2.27 14.17
N ALA A 119 6.36 -2.06 15.46
CA ALA A 119 6.84 -0.78 15.98
C ALA A 119 8.29 -0.52 15.54
N ASN A 120 9.13 -1.55 15.55
CA ASN A 120 10.52 -1.47 15.13
C ASN A 120 10.66 -1.16 13.63
N VAL A 121 9.88 -1.83 12.77
CA VAL A 121 9.91 -1.53 11.32
C VAL A 121 9.41 -0.12 11.05
N ALA A 122 8.32 0.31 11.70
CA ALA A 122 7.77 1.66 11.53
C ALA A 122 8.79 2.72 11.95
N ALA A 123 9.40 2.59 13.13
CA ALA A 123 10.43 3.52 13.61
C ALA A 123 11.66 3.54 12.70
N THR A 124 12.08 2.38 12.19
CA THR A 124 13.25 2.27 11.30
C THR A 124 13.02 2.93 9.95
N ILE A 125 11.90 2.68 9.28
CA ILE A 125 11.65 3.27 7.96
C ILE A 125 11.33 4.78 8.03
N HIS A 126 10.95 5.27 9.21
CA HIS A 126 10.72 6.70 9.47
C HIS A 126 11.93 7.37 10.15
N ASP A 127 13.03 6.63 10.45
CA ASP A 127 14.31 7.26 10.78
C ASP A 127 14.69 8.21 9.62
N PRO A 128 14.99 9.50 9.89
CA PRO A 128 15.18 10.49 8.83
C PRO A 128 16.22 10.10 7.79
N ALA A 129 17.30 9.40 8.19
CA ALA A 129 18.35 8.97 7.28
C ALA A 129 17.89 7.80 6.39
N ILE A 130 17.15 6.85 6.95
CA ILE A 130 16.62 5.70 6.21
C ILE A 130 15.50 6.15 5.27
N GLN A 131 14.57 6.97 5.76
CA GLN A 131 13.48 7.50 4.95
C GLN A 131 13.99 8.30 3.75
N ALA A 132 14.97 9.19 3.97
CA ALA A 132 15.58 9.95 2.88
C ALA A 132 16.19 9.03 1.80
N ILE A 133 16.80 7.90 2.17
CA ILE A 133 17.32 6.91 1.22
C ILE A 133 16.15 6.27 0.45
N ILE A 134 15.11 5.78 1.14
CA ILE A 134 13.96 5.11 0.49
C ILE A 134 13.30 6.04 -0.52
N LEU A 135 12.97 7.26 -0.12
CA LEU A 135 12.32 8.24 -0.98
C LEU A 135 13.23 8.67 -2.15
N GLY A 136 14.53 8.86 -1.88
CA GLY A 136 15.51 9.32 -2.85
C GLY A 136 15.85 8.32 -3.96
N MET A 137 15.75 7.01 -3.69
CA MET A 137 15.99 5.97 -4.70
C MET A 137 15.04 6.03 -5.89
N ALA A 138 13.87 6.67 -5.76
CA ALA A 138 12.90 6.83 -6.85
C ALA A 138 13.31 7.92 -7.87
N ALA A 139 14.06 8.96 -7.44
CA ALA A 139 14.36 10.13 -8.26
C ALA A 139 15.09 9.83 -9.59
N PRO A 140 16.13 8.98 -9.64
CA PRO A 140 16.80 8.63 -10.92
C PRO A 140 15.88 7.90 -11.89
N LYS A 141 14.71 7.46 -11.44
CA LYS A 141 13.73 6.70 -12.21
C LYS A 141 12.51 7.55 -12.60
N ARG A 142 12.65 8.88 -12.59
CA ARG A 142 11.62 9.86 -12.95
C ARG A 142 10.38 9.80 -12.05
N MET A 143 10.57 9.43 -10.80
CA MET A 143 9.54 9.41 -9.77
C MET A 143 10.02 10.16 -8.53
N VAL A 144 9.10 10.75 -7.79
CA VAL A 144 9.37 11.39 -6.50
C VAL A 144 8.69 10.58 -5.42
N GLY A 145 9.47 10.09 -4.46
CA GLY A 145 8.93 9.45 -3.27
C GLY A 145 8.29 10.49 -2.35
N ILE A 146 7.07 10.24 -1.89
CA ILE A 146 6.31 11.20 -1.06
C ILE A 146 5.95 10.65 0.32
N ALA A 147 5.91 9.33 0.51
CA ALA A 147 5.65 8.69 1.80
C ALA A 147 6.16 7.25 1.82
N THR A 148 6.45 6.76 3.03
CA THR A 148 6.71 5.34 3.33
C THR A 148 5.75 4.86 4.40
N LEU A 149 5.26 3.63 4.29
CA LEU A 149 4.37 3.01 5.28
C LEU A 149 4.81 1.57 5.55
N THR A 150 4.63 1.09 6.78
CA THR A 150 4.60 -0.35 7.03
C THR A 150 3.17 -0.87 6.93
N LEU A 151 3.03 -2.13 6.55
CA LEU A 151 1.75 -2.83 6.42
C LEU A 151 1.67 -4.01 7.40
N GLY A 152 2.50 -3.95 8.44
CA GLY A 152 2.61 -5.01 9.43
C GLY A 152 3.42 -6.21 8.96
N THR A 153 3.35 -7.29 9.76
CA THR A 153 4.05 -8.54 9.46
C THR A 153 3.48 -9.22 8.21
N ALA A 154 4.38 -9.79 7.42
CA ALA A 154 3.99 -10.68 6.34
C ALA A 154 3.54 -12.04 6.92
N ALA A 155 2.41 -12.52 6.46
CA ALA A 155 1.84 -13.80 6.86
C ALA A 155 1.75 -14.76 5.67
N TYR A 156 1.79 -16.04 5.95
CA TYR A 156 1.69 -17.09 4.95
C TYR A 156 0.27 -17.66 4.94
N ALA A 157 -0.31 -17.80 3.75
CA ALA A 157 -1.60 -18.42 3.58
C ALA A 157 -1.53 -19.46 2.44
N ALA A 158 -2.02 -20.68 2.68
CA ALA A 158 -2.00 -21.74 1.68
C ALA A 158 -3.29 -22.57 1.73
N LYS A 159 -3.57 -23.28 0.64
CA LYS A 159 -4.73 -24.19 0.55
C LYS A 159 -4.70 -25.28 1.63
N SER A 160 -3.52 -25.86 1.87
CA SER A 160 -3.27 -26.73 3.03
C SER A 160 -2.59 -25.91 4.12
N ALA A 161 -3.11 -25.94 5.34
CA ALA A 161 -2.56 -25.20 6.47
C ALA A 161 -1.08 -25.53 6.68
N MET A 162 -0.30 -24.51 6.98
CA MET A 162 1.12 -24.62 7.35
C MET A 162 1.23 -24.39 8.86
N LEU A 163 1.08 -25.47 9.65
CA LEU A 163 1.03 -25.42 11.11
C LEU A 163 2.40 -25.65 11.76
N ARG A 164 3.33 -26.22 10.99
CA ARG A 164 4.71 -26.52 11.39
C ARG A 164 5.68 -26.01 10.34
N LEU A 165 6.93 -25.79 10.73
CA LEU A 165 7.99 -25.37 9.82
C LEU A 165 8.17 -26.36 8.64
N ASP A 166 8.03 -27.64 8.91
CA ASP A 166 8.20 -28.68 7.88
C ASP A 166 7.07 -28.65 6.82
N ASP A 167 5.93 -28.03 7.09
CA ASP A 167 4.83 -27.88 6.14
C ASP A 167 5.12 -26.92 4.97
N PHE A 168 6.18 -26.12 5.08
CA PHE A 168 6.67 -25.26 3.99
C PHE A 168 7.34 -26.08 2.86
N LYS A 169 7.90 -27.24 3.18
CA LYS A 169 8.65 -28.08 2.21
C LYS A 169 7.80 -28.46 1.02
N GLY A 170 8.35 -28.23 -0.17
CA GLY A 170 7.70 -28.56 -1.45
C GLY A 170 6.57 -27.64 -1.87
N LYS A 171 6.19 -26.63 -1.07
CA LYS A 171 5.15 -25.66 -1.45
C LYS A 171 5.65 -24.69 -2.51
N LYS A 172 4.77 -24.35 -3.43
CA LYS A 172 4.93 -23.22 -4.36
C LYS A 172 4.24 -22.01 -3.75
N LEU A 173 5.01 -21.10 -3.18
CA LEU A 173 4.48 -19.91 -2.50
C LEU A 173 4.70 -18.68 -3.36
N ARG A 174 3.64 -17.92 -3.59
CA ARG A 174 3.75 -16.62 -4.27
C ARG A 174 4.55 -15.65 -3.41
N ILE A 175 5.46 -14.96 -4.04
CA ILE A 175 6.28 -13.87 -3.49
C ILE A 175 6.19 -12.62 -4.37
N ASN A 176 6.69 -11.47 -3.88
CA ASN A 176 6.77 -10.24 -4.68
C ASN A 176 7.89 -10.31 -5.71
N GLY A 177 8.98 -11.04 -5.42
CA GLY A 177 9.99 -11.40 -6.41
C GLY A 177 11.39 -10.90 -6.17
N THR A 178 11.72 -10.48 -4.94
CA THR A 178 13.11 -10.11 -4.58
C THR A 178 14.02 -11.34 -4.52
N ALA A 179 15.33 -11.13 -4.62
CA ALA A 179 16.31 -12.19 -4.43
C ALA A 179 16.27 -12.74 -2.99
N LEU A 180 16.05 -11.86 -2.02
CA LEU A 180 15.93 -12.21 -0.60
C LEU A 180 14.70 -13.09 -0.32
N GLU A 181 13.54 -12.78 -0.90
CA GLU A 181 12.36 -13.63 -0.79
C GLU A 181 12.58 -15.01 -1.42
N ARG A 182 13.22 -15.08 -2.61
CA ARG A 182 13.55 -16.37 -3.24
C ARG A 182 14.48 -17.21 -2.36
N ALA A 183 15.53 -16.61 -1.83
CA ALA A 183 16.47 -17.29 -0.93
C ALA A 183 15.78 -17.75 0.35
N LYS A 184 14.92 -16.91 0.95
CA LYS A 184 14.08 -17.27 2.09
C LYS A 184 13.22 -18.51 1.79
N MET A 185 12.49 -18.53 0.67
CA MET A 185 11.68 -19.67 0.29
C MET A 185 12.52 -20.94 0.12
N SER A 186 13.68 -20.84 -0.55
CA SER A 186 14.62 -21.96 -0.70
C SER A 186 15.07 -22.54 0.63
N ARG A 187 15.42 -21.67 1.60
CA ARG A 187 15.83 -22.10 2.96
C ARG A 187 14.71 -22.81 3.73
N LEU A 188 13.45 -22.44 3.47
CA LEU A 188 12.28 -23.12 4.04
C LEU A 188 11.91 -24.39 3.28
N GLY A 189 12.67 -24.76 2.23
CA GLY A 189 12.35 -25.90 1.38
C GLY A 189 11.16 -25.68 0.45
N ALA A 190 10.73 -24.45 0.29
CA ALA A 190 9.65 -24.02 -0.60
C ALA A 190 10.20 -23.42 -1.91
N THR A 191 9.33 -23.26 -2.91
CA THR A 191 9.64 -22.56 -4.15
C THR A 191 8.90 -21.23 -4.19
N GLY A 192 9.65 -20.12 -4.31
CA GLY A 192 9.07 -18.77 -4.46
C GLY A 192 8.69 -18.49 -5.91
N ILE A 193 7.42 -18.24 -6.17
CA ILE A 193 6.87 -17.88 -7.50
C ILE A 193 6.55 -16.39 -7.50
N ALA A 194 7.33 -15.60 -8.25
CA ALA A 194 7.12 -14.16 -8.37
C ALA A 194 5.90 -13.86 -9.24
N MET A 195 4.91 -13.13 -8.70
CA MET A 195 3.76 -12.64 -9.46
C MET A 195 3.10 -11.43 -8.79
N PRO A 196 2.44 -10.54 -9.55
CA PRO A 196 1.68 -9.43 -8.99
C PRO A 196 0.47 -9.93 -8.19
N LEU A 197 -0.04 -9.08 -7.27
CA LEU A 197 -1.15 -9.46 -6.39
C LEU A 197 -2.43 -9.86 -7.15
N SER A 198 -2.71 -9.19 -8.27
CA SER A 198 -3.88 -9.48 -9.13
C SER A 198 -3.91 -10.90 -9.69
N GLU A 199 -2.77 -11.60 -9.73
CA GLU A 199 -2.66 -12.99 -10.23
C GLU A 199 -2.76 -14.04 -9.12
N VAL A 200 -2.77 -13.64 -7.85
CA VAL A 200 -2.74 -14.58 -6.71
C VAL A 200 -4.01 -15.41 -6.64
N ALA A 201 -5.20 -14.79 -6.71
CA ALA A 201 -6.46 -15.54 -6.63
C ALA A 201 -6.65 -16.50 -7.82
N PRO A 202 -6.41 -16.10 -9.09
CA PRO A 202 -6.35 -17.04 -10.20
C PRO A 202 -5.32 -18.15 -10.00
N GLY A 203 -4.10 -17.82 -9.56
CA GLY A 203 -3.02 -18.76 -9.33
C GLY A 203 -3.35 -19.82 -8.29
N LEU A 204 -3.95 -19.41 -7.17
CA LEU A 204 -4.49 -20.32 -6.15
C LEU A 204 -5.59 -21.21 -6.73
N SER A 205 -6.56 -20.64 -7.45
CA SER A 205 -7.67 -21.40 -8.01
C SER A 205 -7.22 -22.46 -9.00
N GLN A 206 -6.27 -22.12 -9.88
CA GLN A 206 -5.72 -23.01 -10.92
C GLN A 206 -4.65 -23.98 -10.40
N GLY A 207 -4.12 -23.78 -9.16
CA GLY A 207 -3.06 -24.62 -8.59
C GLY A 207 -1.65 -24.34 -9.14
N THR A 208 -1.43 -23.19 -9.78
CA THR A 208 -0.08 -22.75 -10.17
C THR A 208 0.77 -22.36 -8.95
N ILE A 209 0.12 -21.95 -7.87
CA ILE A 209 0.69 -21.77 -6.54
C ILE A 209 -0.15 -22.51 -5.49
N ASP A 210 0.51 -22.98 -4.44
CA ASP A 210 -0.13 -23.64 -3.29
C ASP A 210 -0.55 -22.63 -2.22
N GLY A 211 0.12 -21.48 -2.18
CA GLY A 211 -0.10 -20.44 -1.20
C GLY A 211 0.57 -19.11 -1.59
N THR A 212 0.50 -18.15 -0.70
CA THR A 212 1.05 -16.81 -0.90
C THR A 212 1.58 -16.24 0.42
N ILE A 213 2.55 -15.32 0.33
CA ILE A 213 2.92 -14.44 1.43
C ILE A 213 2.34 -13.05 1.15
N SER A 214 1.70 -12.45 2.15
CA SER A 214 1.15 -11.09 2.08
C SER A 214 0.82 -10.57 3.49
N GLY A 215 0.41 -9.30 3.60
CA GLY A 215 -0.15 -8.76 4.85
C GLY A 215 -1.52 -9.38 5.18
N LEU A 216 -1.81 -9.55 6.47
CA LEU A 216 -3.12 -10.00 6.94
C LEU A 216 -4.25 -9.09 6.44
N SER A 217 -3.98 -7.79 6.35
CA SER A 217 -4.88 -6.77 5.80
C SER A 217 -5.32 -7.06 4.36
N VAL A 218 -4.43 -7.61 3.53
CA VAL A 218 -4.73 -8.00 2.15
C VAL A 218 -5.67 -9.19 2.11
N PHE A 219 -5.43 -10.22 2.94
CA PHE A 219 -6.30 -11.39 3.02
C PHE A 219 -7.73 -11.03 3.46
N VAL A 220 -7.86 -10.15 4.45
CA VAL A 220 -9.15 -9.63 4.93
C VAL A 220 -9.80 -8.74 3.88
N GLY A 221 -9.07 -7.77 3.32
CA GLY A 221 -9.57 -6.80 2.35
C GLY A 221 -10.13 -7.42 1.08
N PHE A 222 -9.48 -8.48 0.59
CA PHE A 222 -9.94 -9.25 -0.58
C PHE A 222 -10.85 -10.43 -0.23
N LYS A 223 -11.17 -10.65 1.07
CA LYS A 223 -12.01 -11.78 1.54
C LYS A 223 -11.52 -13.13 1.00
N MET A 224 -10.21 -13.37 1.12
CA MET A 224 -9.56 -14.56 0.53
C MET A 224 -9.86 -15.87 1.29
N ASN A 225 -10.70 -15.84 2.32
CA ASN A 225 -11.09 -16.99 3.16
C ASN A 225 -11.70 -18.16 2.37
N ASN A 226 -12.24 -17.90 1.18
CA ASN A 226 -12.74 -18.96 0.28
C ASN A 226 -11.62 -19.70 -0.50
N LEU A 227 -10.43 -19.11 -0.58
CA LEU A 227 -9.26 -19.65 -1.29
C LEU A 227 -8.26 -20.29 -0.32
N VAL A 228 -8.06 -19.63 0.82
CA VAL A 228 -7.12 -20.03 1.89
C VAL A 228 -7.80 -19.83 3.23
N ARG A 229 -7.78 -20.85 4.08
CA ARG A 229 -8.52 -20.81 5.35
C ARG A 229 -7.63 -20.44 6.53
N THR A 230 -6.41 -20.95 6.53
CA THR A 230 -5.45 -20.74 7.61
C THR A 230 -4.37 -19.79 7.18
N ILE A 231 -4.14 -18.78 8.01
CA ILE A 231 -3.03 -17.85 7.89
C ILE A 231 -2.03 -18.19 8.97
N THR A 232 -0.76 -18.36 8.58
CA THR A 232 0.35 -18.63 9.50
C THR A 232 1.20 -17.38 9.65
N VAL A 233 1.32 -16.88 10.87
CA VAL A 233 2.13 -15.73 11.23
C VAL A 233 3.44 -16.22 11.82
N THR A 234 4.55 -15.66 11.33
CA THR A 234 5.91 -16.06 11.73
C THR A 234 6.78 -14.91 12.19
N ASN A 235 6.37 -13.68 11.90
CA ASN A 235 7.13 -12.44 12.14
C ASN A 235 8.56 -12.46 11.58
N ASP A 236 8.77 -13.22 10.52
CA ASP A 236 10.08 -13.34 9.86
C ASP A 236 10.37 -12.19 8.91
N THR A 237 9.34 -11.50 8.40
CA THR A 237 9.45 -10.40 7.44
C THR A 237 8.31 -9.41 7.66
N PHE A 238 8.58 -8.12 7.43
CA PHE A 238 7.59 -7.04 7.51
C PHE A 238 7.48 -6.36 6.15
N LEU A 239 6.31 -5.84 5.85
CA LEU A 239 6.02 -5.24 4.55
C LEU A 239 6.21 -3.73 4.62
N VAL A 240 7.01 -3.20 3.69
CA VAL A 240 7.25 -1.77 3.52
C VAL A 240 6.68 -1.32 2.19
N SER A 241 5.95 -0.22 2.19
CA SER A 241 5.38 0.41 1.00
C SER A 241 5.98 1.79 0.76
N LEU A 242 6.05 2.15 -0.53
CA LEU A 242 6.49 3.44 -1.02
C LEU A 242 5.38 4.08 -1.85
N ALA A 243 5.00 5.31 -1.51
CA ALA A 243 4.18 6.17 -2.34
C ALA A 243 5.07 7.03 -3.23
N VAL A 244 4.82 7.00 -4.52
CA VAL A 244 5.54 7.76 -5.53
C VAL A 244 4.59 8.58 -6.39
N VAL A 245 5.09 9.70 -6.90
CA VAL A 245 4.40 10.53 -7.90
C VAL A 245 5.28 10.71 -9.14
N SER A 246 4.64 10.89 -10.29
CA SER A 246 5.31 11.08 -11.57
C SER A 246 6.07 12.40 -11.65
N GLN A 247 7.37 12.37 -11.89
CA GLN A 247 8.17 13.56 -12.17
C GLN A 247 7.64 14.30 -13.41
N ALA A 248 7.32 13.55 -14.48
CA ALA A 248 6.82 14.13 -15.72
C ALA A 248 5.49 14.85 -15.57
N TRP A 249 4.67 14.47 -14.60
CA TRP A 249 3.44 15.17 -14.28
C TRP A 249 3.71 16.37 -13.35
N LEU A 250 4.54 16.20 -12.33
CA LEU A 250 4.95 17.29 -11.42
C LEU A 250 5.55 18.47 -12.18
N ASP A 251 6.33 18.21 -13.23
CA ASP A 251 6.96 19.25 -14.04
C ASP A 251 5.96 20.14 -14.79
N LYS A 252 4.72 19.66 -14.99
CA LYS A 252 3.63 20.41 -15.61
C LYS A 252 2.86 21.29 -14.60
N LEU A 253 3.05 21.06 -13.30
CA LEU A 253 2.34 21.79 -12.27
C LEU A 253 3.03 23.13 -11.96
N PRO A 254 2.26 24.17 -11.65
CA PRO A 254 2.78 25.39 -11.00
C PRO A 254 3.55 25.03 -9.73
N PRO A 255 4.55 25.87 -9.34
CA PRO A 255 5.42 25.58 -8.20
C PRO A 255 4.68 25.34 -6.88
N ASP A 256 3.60 26.06 -6.62
CA ASP A 256 2.76 25.94 -5.43
C ASP A 256 2.04 24.58 -5.39
N LEU A 257 1.46 24.12 -6.50
CA LEU A 257 0.80 22.82 -6.59
C LEU A 257 1.81 21.66 -6.52
N ARG A 258 2.97 21.81 -7.17
CA ARG A 258 4.05 20.82 -7.08
C ARG A 258 4.51 20.63 -5.63
N LYS A 259 4.70 21.73 -4.91
CA LYS A 259 5.05 21.69 -3.48
C LYS A 259 3.95 21.02 -2.66
N ALA A 260 2.68 21.37 -2.88
CA ALA A 260 1.55 20.80 -2.16
C ALA A 260 1.47 19.27 -2.34
N VAL A 261 1.69 18.74 -3.56
CA VAL A 261 1.69 17.31 -3.84
C VAL A 261 2.71 16.55 -2.98
N ILE A 262 3.90 17.10 -2.82
CA ILE A 262 4.99 16.48 -2.05
C ILE A 262 4.73 16.63 -0.55
N ASP A 263 4.45 17.83 -0.08
CA ASP A 263 4.28 18.12 1.34
C ASP A 263 3.10 17.38 1.96
N VAL A 264 1.97 17.28 1.25
CA VAL A 264 0.78 16.54 1.71
C VAL A 264 1.08 15.05 1.88
N GLY A 265 1.93 14.46 1.03
CA GLY A 265 2.37 13.07 1.22
C GLY A 265 3.05 12.85 2.56
N GLN A 266 3.96 13.75 2.91
CA GLN A 266 4.68 13.72 4.17
C GLN A 266 3.78 14.04 5.38
N GLU A 267 2.82 14.96 5.22
CA GLU A 267 1.85 15.30 6.27
C GLU A 267 0.88 14.14 6.58
N VAL A 268 0.43 13.44 5.56
CA VAL A 268 -0.54 12.34 5.69
C VAL A 268 0.11 11.06 6.19
N GLN A 269 1.38 10.83 5.89
CA GLN A 269 2.12 9.62 6.27
C GLN A 269 1.94 9.24 7.75
N PRO A 270 2.23 10.09 8.76
CA PRO A 270 2.09 9.71 10.16
C PRO A 270 0.64 9.42 10.56
N LYS A 271 -0.34 10.06 9.93
CA LYS A 271 -1.77 9.82 10.17
C LYS A 271 -2.19 8.44 9.64
N ALA A 272 -1.73 8.09 8.44
CA ALA A 272 -1.99 6.78 7.83
C ALA A 272 -1.28 5.66 8.59
N GLN A 273 -0.07 5.90 9.11
CA GLN A 273 0.65 4.93 9.94
C GLN A 273 -0.04 4.72 11.29
N ALA A 274 -0.56 5.78 11.93
CA ALA A 274 -1.32 5.65 13.15
C ALA A 274 -2.63 4.86 12.93
N TRP A 275 -3.32 5.11 11.82
CA TRP A 275 -4.50 4.35 11.44
C TRP A 275 -4.19 2.87 11.22
N GLU A 276 -3.06 2.54 10.60
CA GLU A 276 -2.61 1.17 10.38
C GLU A 276 -2.42 0.42 11.70
N VAL A 277 -1.77 1.04 12.70
CA VAL A 277 -1.57 0.45 14.02
C VAL A 277 -2.89 0.06 14.69
N ASP A 278 -3.93 0.89 14.56
CA ASP A 278 -5.26 0.57 15.12
C ASP A 278 -6.01 -0.46 14.26
N PHE A 279 -5.86 -0.38 12.95
CA PHE A 279 -6.50 -1.29 12.01
C PHE A 279 -5.99 -2.72 12.17
N THR A 280 -4.68 -2.92 12.33
CA THR A 280 -4.08 -4.25 12.47
C THR A 280 -4.52 -5.01 13.71
N LYS A 281 -4.90 -4.30 14.79
CA LYS A 281 -5.41 -4.92 16.01
C LYS A 281 -6.68 -5.77 15.81
N GLN A 282 -7.48 -5.47 14.78
CA GLN A 282 -8.74 -6.13 14.51
C GLN A 282 -8.64 -7.21 13.41
N LEU A 283 -7.55 -7.23 12.65
CA LEU A 283 -7.45 -8.08 11.45
C LEU A 283 -7.57 -9.57 11.73
N ALA A 284 -6.99 -10.05 12.84
CA ALA A 284 -7.10 -11.46 13.23
C ALA A 284 -8.55 -11.84 13.52
N ASP A 285 -9.27 -11.01 14.28
CA ASP A 285 -10.68 -11.21 14.60
C ASP A 285 -11.54 -11.13 13.33
N ASP A 286 -11.27 -10.19 12.44
CA ASP A 286 -12.01 -10.04 11.20
C ASP A 286 -11.78 -11.24 10.27
N TRP A 287 -10.57 -11.79 10.23
CA TRP A 287 -10.30 -13.03 9.51
C TRP A 287 -11.09 -14.21 10.09
N VAL A 288 -11.15 -14.33 11.42
CA VAL A 288 -11.94 -15.36 12.11
C VAL A 288 -13.44 -15.20 11.84
N LYS A 289 -13.98 -13.96 11.85
CA LYS A 289 -15.39 -13.68 11.48
C LYS A 289 -15.71 -14.08 10.04
N LEU A 290 -14.72 -14.02 9.14
CA LEU A 290 -14.85 -14.52 7.77
C LEU A 290 -14.78 -16.07 7.67
N GLY A 291 -14.61 -16.77 8.80
CA GLY A 291 -14.50 -18.24 8.86
C GLY A 291 -13.07 -18.75 8.66
N GLY A 292 -12.08 -17.86 8.71
CA GLY A 292 -10.66 -18.21 8.65
C GLY A 292 -10.08 -18.60 10.01
N GLN A 293 -8.81 -18.97 10.01
CA GLN A 293 -8.02 -19.32 11.20
C GLN A 293 -6.68 -18.57 11.15
N VAL A 294 -6.23 -18.04 12.29
CA VAL A 294 -4.87 -17.48 12.43
C VAL A 294 -4.07 -18.41 13.32
N HIS A 295 -2.89 -18.78 12.86
CA HIS A 295 -1.99 -19.70 13.53
C HIS A 295 -0.61 -19.07 13.68
N MET A 296 0.00 -19.25 14.86
CA MET A 296 1.40 -18.94 15.11
C MET A 296 2.19 -20.24 15.08
N LEU A 297 3.36 -20.28 14.43
CA LEU A 297 4.22 -21.44 14.54
C LEU A 297 4.60 -21.70 15.99
N PRO A 298 4.74 -22.99 16.42
CA PRO A 298 5.28 -23.33 17.72
C PRO A 298 6.65 -22.71 17.96
N ALA A 299 6.98 -22.42 19.22
CA ALA A 299 8.21 -21.71 19.60
C ALA A 299 9.49 -22.42 19.13
N ASP A 300 9.50 -23.76 19.14
CA ASP A 300 10.61 -24.57 18.63
C ASP A 300 10.80 -24.40 17.11
N ASP A 301 9.69 -24.33 16.35
CA ASP A 301 9.72 -24.09 14.91
C ASP A 301 10.13 -22.66 14.58
N LEU A 302 9.67 -21.66 15.35
CA LEU A 302 10.12 -20.27 15.19
C LEU A 302 11.63 -20.13 15.45
N ALA A 303 12.17 -20.79 16.46
CA ALA A 303 13.61 -20.81 16.74
C ALA A 303 14.41 -21.45 15.59
N ARG A 304 13.93 -22.58 15.05
CA ARG A 304 14.53 -23.24 13.87
C ARG A 304 14.45 -22.35 12.64
N MET A 305 13.31 -21.69 12.40
CA MET A 305 13.12 -20.74 11.29
C MET A 305 14.12 -19.59 11.39
N LYS A 306 14.29 -19.01 12.57
CA LYS A 306 15.26 -17.94 12.81
C LYS A 306 16.67 -18.39 12.41
N THR A 307 17.13 -19.54 12.91
CA THR A 307 18.47 -20.09 12.58
C THR A 307 18.64 -20.31 11.07
N LEU A 308 17.58 -20.75 10.36
CA LEU A 308 17.63 -20.94 8.91
C LEU A 308 17.70 -19.63 8.13
N LEU A 309 17.13 -18.55 8.65
CA LEU A 309 16.89 -17.32 7.89
C LEU A 309 17.80 -16.15 8.24
N GLU A 310 18.41 -16.12 9.42
CA GLU A 310 19.19 -14.96 9.91
C GLU A 310 20.39 -14.61 9.04
N SER A 311 21.01 -15.58 8.34
CA SER A 311 22.14 -15.36 7.44
C SER A 311 21.75 -14.95 6.02
N VAL A 312 20.47 -15.10 5.63
CA VAL A 312 20.00 -14.90 4.25
C VAL A 312 20.30 -13.49 3.75
N GLY A 313 20.12 -12.48 4.61
CA GLY A 313 20.39 -11.09 4.25
C GLY A 313 21.84 -10.90 3.77
N ASP A 314 22.80 -11.32 4.57
CA ASP A 314 24.23 -11.18 4.28
C ASP A 314 24.66 -12.03 3.09
N GLU A 315 24.24 -13.28 3.02
CA GLU A 315 24.61 -14.20 1.94
C GLU A 315 24.13 -13.71 0.56
N VAL A 316 22.91 -13.21 0.47
CA VAL A 316 22.33 -12.77 -0.80
C VAL A 316 22.92 -11.43 -1.26
N THR A 317 23.30 -10.57 -0.31
CA THR A 317 23.73 -9.20 -0.67
C THR A 317 25.26 -9.04 -0.75
N LYS A 318 26.07 -9.98 -0.25
CA LYS A 318 27.54 -9.88 -0.15
C LYS A 318 28.24 -9.46 -1.44
N ASP A 319 27.76 -9.90 -2.59
CA ASP A 319 28.32 -9.63 -3.90
C ASP A 319 27.69 -8.40 -4.59
N GLN A 320 26.86 -7.63 -3.86
CA GLN A 320 26.18 -6.42 -4.30
C GLN A 320 26.48 -5.26 -3.33
N PRO A 321 27.64 -4.57 -3.45
CA PRO A 321 28.11 -3.65 -2.42
C PRO A 321 27.10 -2.59 -1.98
N ALA A 322 26.41 -1.94 -2.91
CA ALA A 322 25.42 -0.91 -2.56
C ALA A 322 24.18 -1.47 -1.84
N VAL A 323 23.76 -2.70 -2.16
CA VAL A 323 22.64 -3.38 -1.50
C VAL A 323 23.07 -3.82 -0.10
N HIS A 324 24.26 -4.40 0.02
CA HIS A 324 24.81 -4.84 1.31
C HIS A 324 25.04 -3.67 2.27
N GLU A 325 25.60 -2.56 1.77
CA GLU A 325 25.79 -1.34 2.56
C GLU A 325 24.44 -0.83 3.11
N LEU A 326 23.40 -0.80 2.28
CA LEU A 326 22.07 -0.38 2.74
C LEU A 326 21.51 -1.37 3.77
N LEU A 327 21.67 -2.69 3.57
CA LEU A 327 21.25 -3.70 4.54
C LEU A 327 21.87 -3.43 5.91
N LEU A 328 23.17 -3.16 5.95
CA LEU A 328 23.88 -2.85 7.20
C LEU A 328 23.35 -1.56 7.85
N LYS A 329 23.12 -0.50 7.06
CA LYS A 329 22.55 0.77 7.56
C LYS A 329 21.15 0.58 8.14
N VAL A 330 20.28 -0.17 7.46
CA VAL A 330 18.91 -0.45 7.94
C VAL A 330 18.97 -1.30 9.22
N ARG A 331 19.84 -2.32 9.25
CA ARG A 331 20.06 -3.18 10.43
C ARG A 331 20.52 -2.37 11.65
N GLU A 332 21.45 -1.44 11.46
CA GLU A 332 21.90 -0.55 12.54
C GLU A 332 20.82 0.42 13.00
N ALA A 333 20.00 0.95 12.07
CA ALA A 333 18.84 1.74 12.43
C ALA A 333 17.82 0.91 13.24
N ALA A 334 17.51 -0.31 12.80
CA ALA A 334 16.59 -1.21 13.49
C ALA A 334 17.05 -1.59 14.91
N LYS A 335 18.36 -1.66 15.16
CA LYS A 335 18.89 -1.89 16.52
C LYS A 335 18.70 -0.70 17.46
N ARG A 336 18.66 0.54 16.92
CA ARG A 336 18.48 1.77 17.72
C ARG A 336 17.03 1.99 18.14
N HIS A 337 16.12 1.50 17.36
CA HIS A 337 14.67 1.59 17.60
C HIS A 337 14.11 0.28 18.16
#